data_bbac69c0125a965835c7e486564cb387
#
_entry.id   bbac69c0125a965835c7e486564cb387
#
_cell.length_a   1.000
_cell.length_b   1.000
_cell.length_c   1.000
_cell.angle_alpha   90.00
_cell.angle_beta   90.00
_cell.angle_gamma   90.00
#
_symmetry.space_group_name_H-M   'P 1'
#
loop_
_entity.id
_entity.type
_entity.pdbx_description
1 polymer ?
#
loop_
_entity_poly.entity_id
_entity_poly.type
_entity_poly.pdbx_seq_one_letter_code
_entity_poly.pdbx_strand_id
1 'polypeptide(L)'
;MTLDGIFFWFRAVPILLLILIPLVLVHEFGHFLTARLAGIRVLEFGIGFPPKAKVIGHDHETEYTLNWLPIGGFVRLEGEESESDDPRAFSNASLPRQLVVLAAGVTMNLLTAVVLMFIVAWVFNPVLEPSVGSVQLGSPAEAAGLHAGDILVSVNGSGHTSQLLDFGAPDPSTPMRDQLLANQGKTVTLVVRDTSGHERTLDVTLRVPTGNQGALGVGVGTAIVYTPGDPVNAAGQAVSGTWKALGLILVALGDVGHQIATNPTQAPPGVAGPVGIAEEVGNVVTQDNGPMLLLLLAAVLSANLALVNFLPFPPLDGGKAAVMIVKKVFGKKGVGALETATYLVGFALLMTFIAWISFFDILRAGTSGP
;
A
#
# COMPACT_ATOMS: atom_id res chain seq x y z
N MET A 1 2.30 -21.87 19.09
CA MET A 1 1.49 -20.68 18.84
C MET A 1 0.75 -20.37 20.15
N THR A 2 0.96 -19.20 20.73
CA THR A 2 0.29 -18.78 21.97
C THR A 2 -1.17 -18.41 21.67
N LEU A 3 -2.04 -18.37 22.71
CA LEU A 3 -3.44 -17.92 22.55
C LEU A 3 -3.49 -16.52 21.95
N ASP A 4 -2.61 -15.61 22.40
CA ASP A 4 -2.51 -14.25 21.89
C ASP A 4 -2.18 -14.22 20.39
N GLY A 5 -1.27 -15.09 19.92
CA GLY A 5 -0.97 -15.25 18.51
C GLY A 5 -2.16 -15.73 17.68
N ILE A 6 -2.99 -16.65 18.24
CA ILE A 6 -4.21 -17.09 17.56
C ILE A 6 -5.20 -15.93 17.43
N PHE A 7 -5.44 -15.16 18.51
CA PHE A 7 -6.32 -13.98 18.48
C PHE A 7 -5.82 -12.89 17.53
N PHE A 8 -4.50 -12.69 17.44
CA PHE A 8 -3.89 -11.77 16.50
C PHE A 8 -4.29 -12.11 15.05
N TRP A 9 -4.05 -13.35 14.60
CA TRP A 9 -4.36 -13.78 13.23
C TRP A 9 -5.86 -13.84 12.97
N PHE A 10 -6.65 -14.21 13.96
CA PHE A 10 -8.12 -14.23 13.86
C PHE A 10 -8.71 -12.84 13.64
N ARG A 11 -7.99 -11.78 14.01
CA ARG A 11 -8.36 -10.39 13.76
C ARG A 11 -7.74 -9.87 12.45
N ALA A 12 -6.46 -10.12 12.22
CA ALA A 12 -5.69 -9.58 11.11
C ALA A 12 -6.23 -10.05 9.74
N VAL A 13 -6.48 -11.35 9.59
CA VAL A 13 -6.89 -11.94 8.31
C VAL A 13 -8.28 -11.46 7.85
N PRO A 14 -9.34 -11.44 8.68
CA PRO A 14 -10.62 -10.89 8.26
C PRO A 14 -10.57 -9.42 7.87
N ILE A 15 -9.79 -8.59 8.57
CA ILE A 15 -9.63 -7.17 8.23
C ILE A 15 -8.88 -7.02 6.91
N LEU A 16 -7.81 -7.79 6.68
CA LEU A 16 -7.12 -7.80 5.39
C LEU A 16 -8.09 -8.18 4.25
N LEU A 17 -8.89 -9.22 4.43
CA LEU A 17 -9.90 -9.61 3.44
C LEU A 17 -10.95 -8.50 3.21
N LEU A 18 -11.38 -7.83 4.29
CA LEU A 18 -12.28 -6.68 4.21
C LEU A 18 -11.70 -5.52 3.39
N ILE A 19 -10.37 -5.36 3.36
CA ILE A 19 -9.68 -4.38 2.52
C ILE A 19 -9.53 -4.92 1.09
N LEU A 20 -9.02 -6.12 0.91
CA LEU A 20 -8.66 -6.65 -0.42
C LEU A 20 -9.88 -6.94 -1.29
N ILE A 21 -10.97 -7.51 -0.72
CA ILE A 21 -12.15 -7.87 -1.51
C ILE A 21 -12.73 -6.65 -2.23
N PRO A 22 -13.02 -5.51 -1.58
CA PRO A 22 -13.48 -4.30 -2.27
C PRO A 22 -12.51 -3.79 -3.34
N LEU A 23 -11.20 -3.82 -3.08
CA LEU A 23 -10.19 -3.36 -4.04
C LEU A 23 -10.19 -4.22 -5.32
N VAL A 24 -10.28 -5.54 -5.17
CA VAL A 24 -10.38 -6.45 -6.32
C VAL A 24 -11.73 -6.28 -7.02
N LEU A 25 -12.85 -6.17 -6.28
CA LEU A 25 -14.16 -5.94 -6.89
C LEU A 25 -14.23 -4.64 -7.69
N VAL A 26 -13.60 -3.57 -7.23
CA VAL A 26 -13.51 -2.30 -7.97
C VAL A 26 -12.69 -2.48 -9.25
N HIS A 27 -11.60 -3.25 -9.20
CA HIS A 27 -10.82 -3.63 -10.38
C HIS A 27 -11.69 -4.37 -11.41
N GLU A 28 -12.37 -5.44 -10.98
CA GLU A 28 -13.25 -6.25 -11.83
C GLU A 28 -14.44 -5.42 -12.37
N PHE A 29 -14.94 -4.50 -11.54
CA PHE A 29 -16.00 -3.57 -11.97
C PHE A 29 -15.52 -2.66 -13.12
N GLY A 30 -14.24 -2.30 -13.15
CA GLY A 30 -13.64 -1.58 -14.29
C GLY A 30 -13.77 -2.37 -15.59
N HIS A 31 -13.37 -3.64 -15.59
CA HIS A 31 -13.52 -4.52 -16.76
C HIS A 31 -14.99 -4.71 -17.14
N PHE A 32 -15.85 -4.99 -16.18
CA PHE A 32 -17.28 -5.15 -16.36
C PHE A 32 -17.91 -3.95 -17.06
N LEU A 33 -17.73 -2.76 -16.51
CA LEU A 33 -18.32 -1.53 -16.99
C LEU A 33 -17.87 -1.21 -18.41
N THR A 34 -16.56 -1.28 -18.66
CA THR A 34 -15.99 -0.94 -19.97
C THR A 34 -16.30 -2.00 -21.02
N ALA A 35 -16.38 -3.29 -20.68
CA ALA A 35 -16.81 -4.34 -21.58
C ALA A 35 -18.24 -4.08 -22.04
N ARG A 36 -19.17 -3.76 -21.14
CA ARG A 36 -20.55 -3.43 -21.49
C ARG A 36 -20.64 -2.16 -22.36
N LEU A 37 -19.90 -1.11 -22.01
CA LEU A 37 -19.85 0.12 -22.82
C LEU A 37 -19.25 -0.10 -24.21
N ALA A 38 -18.30 -1.05 -24.34
CA ALA A 38 -17.72 -1.44 -25.62
C ALA A 38 -18.59 -2.39 -26.43
N GLY A 39 -19.77 -2.83 -25.91
CA GLY A 39 -20.67 -3.77 -26.56
C GLY A 39 -20.19 -5.23 -26.51
N ILE A 40 -19.26 -5.55 -25.63
CA ILE A 40 -18.76 -6.90 -25.37
C ILE A 40 -19.69 -7.59 -24.38
N ARG A 41 -20.04 -8.85 -24.65
CA ARG A 41 -20.94 -9.63 -23.82
C ARG A 41 -20.25 -10.07 -22.55
N VAL A 42 -20.85 -9.73 -21.40
CA VAL A 42 -20.40 -10.16 -20.08
C VAL A 42 -21.28 -11.31 -19.62
N LEU A 43 -20.69 -12.47 -19.37
CA LEU A 43 -21.40 -13.68 -18.96
C LEU A 43 -21.64 -13.73 -17.46
N GLU A 44 -20.65 -13.35 -16.67
CA GLU A 44 -20.71 -13.46 -15.22
C GLU A 44 -19.88 -12.36 -14.55
N PHE A 45 -20.44 -11.81 -13.44
CA PHE A 45 -19.72 -11.00 -12.47
C PHE A 45 -19.79 -11.72 -11.12
N GLY A 46 -18.64 -12.24 -10.67
CA GLY A 46 -18.55 -13.07 -9.48
C GLY A 46 -17.88 -12.36 -8.31
N ILE A 47 -18.50 -12.44 -7.13
CA ILE A 47 -17.89 -12.07 -5.84
C ILE A 47 -17.28 -13.35 -5.26
N GLY A 48 -15.95 -13.34 -5.05
CA GLY A 48 -15.19 -14.52 -4.67
C GLY A 48 -14.89 -15.44 -5.87
N PHE A 49 -14.06 -16.46 -5.66
CA PHE A 49 -13.72 -17.46 -6.68
C PHE A 49 -14.56 -18.73 -6.57
N PRO A 50 -14.77 -19.44 -7.69
CA PRO A 50 -15.50 -20.72 -7.72
C PRO A 50 -14.99 -21.74 -6.67
N PRO A 51 -15.83 -22.69 -6.24
CA PRO A 51 -17.13 -23.03 -6.82
C PRO A 51 -18.25 -22.06 -6.44
N LYS A 52 -19.27 -21.95 -7.34
CA LYS A 52 -20.44 -21.08 -7.15
C LYS A 52 -21.26 -21.51 -5.92
N ALA A 53 -21.50 -20.57 -5.01
CA ALA A 53 -22.32 -20.76 -3.83
C ALA A 53 -23.80 -20.40 -4.13
N LYS A 54 -24.01 -19.23 -4.75
CA LYS A 54 -25.36 -18.72 -5.03
C LYS A 54 -25.35 -17.73 -6.20
N VAL A 55 -26.40 -17.80 -7.03
CA VAL A 55 -26.76 -16.72 -7.95
C VAL A 55 -27.56 -15.68 -7.15
N ILE A 56 -27.05 -14.44 -7.11
CA ILE A 56 -27.67 -13.33 -6.37
C ILE A 56 -28.54 -12.46 -7.26
N GLY A 57 -28.38 -12.57 -8.58
CA GLY A 57 -29.17 -11.88 -9.57
C GLY A 57 -28.71 -12.19 -10.99
N HIS A 58 -29.49 -11.81 -11.97
CA HIS A 58 -29.10 -11.78 -13.36
C HIS A 58 -29.85 -10.64 -14.07
N ASP A 59 -29.17 -9.99 -14.99
CA ASP A 59 -29.81 -9.20 -16.03
C ASP A 59 -29.99 -10.08 -17.29
N HIS A 60 -30.42 -9.49 -18.40
CA HIS A 60 -30.69 -10.27 -19.62
C HIS A 60 -29.48 -11.10 -20.12
N GLU A 61 -28.26 -10.78 -19.74
CA GLU A 61 -27.01 -11.33 -20.31
C GLU A 61 -25.97 -11.72 -19.28
N THR A 62 -25.98 -11.09 -18.10
CA THR A 62 -24.96 -11.29 -17.08
C THR A 62 -25.54 -11.96 -15.84
N GLU A 63 -24.89 -12.99 -15.37
CA GLU A 63 -25.19 -13.65 -14.09
C GLU A 63 -24.33 -13.02 -12.99
N TYR A 64 -24.94 -12.59 -11.89
CA TYR A 64 -24.24 -12.09 -10.70
C TYR A 64 -24.16 -13.20 -9.67
N THR A 65 -22.95 -13.57 -9.26
CA THR A 65 -22.73 -14.75 -8.41
C THR A 65 -21.99 -14.43 -7.12
N LEU A 66 -22.32 -15.17 -6.08
CA LEU A 66 -21.53 -15.27 -4.87
C LEU A 66 -20.87 -16.65 -4.85
N ASN A 67 -19.56 -16.69 -4.57
CA ASN A 67 -18.78 -17.91 -4.62
C ASN A 67 -18.21 -18.28 -3.24
N TRP A 68 -17.86 -19.56 -3.07
CA TRP A 68 -17.44 -20.09 -1.77
C TRP A 68 -16.08 -19.60 -1.30
N LEU A 69 -15.17 -19.27 -2.21
CA LEU A 69 -13.85 -18.74 -1.83
C LEU A 69 -13.94 -17.22 -1.74
N PRO A 70 -14.00 -16.63 -0.53
CA PRO A 70 -14.23 -15.19 -0.36
C PRO A 70 -12.94 -14.39 -0.60
N ILE A 71 -12.22 -14.70 -1.66
CA ILE A 71 -10.97 -14.04 -2.03
C ILE A 71 -11.19 -13.40 -3.40
N GLY A 72 -11.28 -12.07 -3.44
CA GLY A 72 -11.37 -11.33 -4.69
C GLY A 72 -12.73 -11.39 -5.39
N GLY A 73 -12.69 -11.33 -6.70
CA GLY A 73 -13.81 -11.41 -7.62
C GLY A 73 -13.33 -11.73 -9.02
N PHE A 74 -14.24 -11.85 -9.97
CA PHE A 74 -13.90 -12.02 -11.38
C PHE A 74 -15.02 -11.53 -12.29
N VAL A 75 -14.63 -11.18 -13.51
CA VAL A 75 -15.53 -10.95 -14.64
C VAL A 75 -15.23 -11.98 -15.71
N ARG A 76 -16.26 -12.64 -16.21
CA ARG A 76 -16.13 -13.57 -17.33
C ARG A 76 -16.74 -12.95 -18.58
N LEU A 77 -15.90 -12.68 -19.55
CA LEU A 77 -16.32 -12.15 -20.86
C LEU A 77 -16.50 -13.28 -21.86
N GLU A 78 -17.48 -13.14 -22.76
CA GLU A 78 -17.64 -14.06 -23.88
C GLU A 78 -16.39 -14.04 -24.74
N GLY A 79 -15.81 -15.23 -25.01
CA GLY A 79 -14.63 -15.34 -25.88
C GLY A 79 -13.33 -14.80 -25.31
N GLU A 80 -13.20 -14.68 -23.98
CA GLU A 80 -11.93 -14.28 -23.34
C GLU A 80 -10.95 -15.45 -23.23
N GLU A 81 -11.42 -16.61 -22.78
CA GLU A 81 -10.58 -17.81 -22.56
C GLU A 81 -10.53 -18.72 -23.77
N SER A 82 -11.50 -18.61 -24.68
CA SER A 82 -11.62 -19.44 -25.90
C SER A 82 -12.19 -18.65 -27.05
N GLU A 83 -11.93 -19.08 -28.28
CA GLU A 83 -12.60 -18.49 -29.44
C GLU A 83 -14.11 -18.69 -29.36
N SER A 84 -14.88 -17.68 -29.75
CA SER A 84 -16.34 -17.70 -29.76
C SER A 84 -16.84 -17.12 -31.09
N ASP A 85 -17.93 -17.69 -31.59
CA ASP A 85 -18.60 -17.20 -32.82
C ASP A 85 -19.56 -16.01 -32.53
N ASP A 86 -19.75 -15.63 -31.25
CA ASP A 86 -20.61 -14.48 -30.91
C ASP A 86 -19.91 -13.19 -31.43
N PRO A 87 -20.62 -12.38 -32.25
CA PRO A 87 -20.06 -11.11 -32.75
C PRO A 87 -19.67 -10.14 -31.64
N ARG A 88 -20.23 -10.30 -30.43
CA ARG A 88 -19.93 -9.50 -29.23
C ARG A 88 -18.92 -10.16 -28.30
N ALA A 89 -18.24 -11.22 -28.76
CA ALA A 89 -17.17 -11.83 -28.02
C ALA A 89 -15.96 -10.89 -27.89
N PHE A 90 -15.27 -10.95 -26.76
CA PHE A 90 -14.04 -10.19 -26.50
C PHE A 90 -12.98 -10.47 -27.58
N SER A 91 -12.82 -11.76 -27.98
CA SER A 91 -11.89 -12.18 -29.04
C SER A 91 -12.20 -11.56 -30.40
N ASN A 92 -13.47 -11.20 -30.69
CA ASN A 92 -13.92 -10.61 -31.94
C ASN A 92 -13.91 -9.06 -31.91
N ALA A 93 -13.72 -8.46 -30.73
CA ALA A 93 -13.63 -7.02 -30.59
C ALA A 93 -12.33 -6.47 -31.22
N SER A 94 -12.36 -5.22 -31.67
CA SER A 94 -11.15 -4.56 -32.16
C SER A 94 -10.09 -4.42 -31.06
N LEU A 95 -8.81 -4.50 -31.42
CA LEU A 95 -7.71 -4.38 -30.45
C LEU A 95 -7.82 -3.16 -29.53
N PRO A 96 -8.16 -1.93 -30.00
CA PRO A 96 -8.33 -0.80 -29.09
C PRO A 96 -9.43 -1.02 -28.03
N ARG A 97 -10.55 -1.67 -28.39
CA ARG A 97 -11.62 -2.00 -27.43
C ARG A 97 -11.14 -3.02 -26.41
N GLN A 98 -10.44 -4.06 -26.83
CA GLN A 98 -9.84 -5.04 -25.93
C GLN A 98 -8.86 -4.39 -24.94
N LEU A 99 -7.97 -3.52 -25.43
CA LEU A 99 -6.99 -2.81 -24.60
C LEU A 99 -7.66 -1.85 -23.60
N VAL A 100 -8.73 -1.15 -24.01
CA VAL A 100 -9.50 -0.27 -23.09
C VAL A 100 -10.15 -1.08 -21.99
N VAL A 101 -10.71 -2.25 -22.30
CA VAL A 101 -11.29 -3.13 -21.27
C VAL A 101 -10.22 -3.61 -20.29
N LEU A 102 -9.06 -4.08 -20.79
CA LEU A 102 -7.97 -4.53 -19.91
C LEU A 102 -7.37 -3.39 -19.07
N ALA A 103 -7.22 -2.19 -19.63
CA ALA A 103 -6.71 -1.04 -18.91
C ALA A 103 -7.69 -0.50 -17.85
N ALA A 104 -8.98 -0.84 -17.95
CA ALA A 104 -10.01 -0.30 -17.07
C ALA A 104 -9.87 -0.77 -15.62
N GLY A 105 -9.50 -2.04 -15.39
CA GLY A 105 -9.24 -2.56 -14.05
C GLY A 105 -8.09 -1.81 -13.36
N VAL A 106 -6.99 -1.64 -14.07
CA VAL A 106 -5.81 -0.86 -13.63
C VAL A 106 -6.22 0.59 -13.30
N THR A 107 -7.00 1.22 -14.19
CA THR A 107 -7.46 2.60 -14.03
C THR A 107 -8.36 2.74 -12.79
N MET A 108 -9.27 1.80 -12.57
CA MET A 108 -10.16 1.83 -11.40
C MET A 108 -9.39 1.70 -10.09
N ASN A 109 -8.37 0.84 -10.04
CA ASN A 109 -7.51 0.74 -8.85
C ASN A 109 -6.69 2.02 -8.63
N LEU A 110 -6.18 2.64 -9.69
CA LEU A 110 -5.47 3.91 -9.59
C LEU A 110 -6.39 5.03 -9.06
N LEU A 111 -7.60 5.13 -9.59
CA LEU A 111 -8.60 6.08 -9.11
C LEU A 111 -8.96 5.83 -7.65
N THR A 112 -9.14 4.57 -7.26
CA THR A 112 -9.42 4.19 -5.87
C THR A 112 -8.27 4.59 -4.95
N ALA A 113 -7.02 4.39 -5.35
CA ALA A 113 -5.85 4.84 -4.59
C ALA A 113 -5.88 6.36 -4.36
N VAL A 114 -6.13 7.14 -5.41
CA VAL A 114 -6.25 8.61 -5.32
C VAL A 114 -7.41 9.02 -4.41
N VAL A 115 -8.58 8.39 -4.52
CA VAL A 115 -9.74 8.69 -3.67
C VAL A 115 -9.46 8.38 -2.20
N LEU A 116 -8.86 7.23 -1.90
CA LEU A 116 -8.50 6.88 -0.52
C LEU A 116 -7.43 7.81 0.05
N MET A 117 -6.39 8.15 -0.74
CA MET A 117 -5.39 9.16 -0.35
C MET A 117 -6.03 10.53 -0.10
N PHE A 118 -7.02 10.93 -0.94
CA PHE A 118 -7.77 12.16 -0.74
C PHE A 118 -8.54 12.16 0.58
N ILE A 119 -9.21 11.07 0.91
CA ILE A 119 -9.92 10.92 2.19
C ILE A 119 -8.94 11.06 3.36
N VAL A 120 -7.78 10.40 3.30
CA VAL A 120 -6.74 10.50 4.33
C VAL A 120 -6.24 11.94 4.46
N ALA A 121 -5.91 12.61 3.34
CA ALA A 121 -5.41 13.97 3.33
C ALA A 121 -6.44 15.00 3.80
N TRP A 122 -7.72 14.82 3.45
CA TRP A 122 -8.76 15.78 3.78
C TRP A 122 -9.31 15.58 5.19
N VAL A 123 -9.62 14.34 5.56
CA VAL A 123 -10.29 14.05 6.86
C VAL A 123 -9.29 14.08 8.02
N PHE A 124 -8.10 13.53 7.81
CA PHE A 124 -7.09 13.38 8.87
C PHE A 124 -5.94 14.38 8.72
N ASN A 125 -5.57 14.76 7.49
CA ASN A 125 -4.40 15.58 7.15
C ASN A 125 -3.20 15.29 8.08
N PRO A 126 -2.66 14.06 8.03
CA PRO A 126 -1.66 13.60 8.98
C PRO A 126 -0.30 14.26 8.70
N VAL A 127 0.25 14.91 9.72
CA VAL A 127 1.56 15.54 9.69
C VAL A 127 2.48 14.78 10.64
N LEU A 128 3.70 14.53 10.22
CA LEU A 128 4.76 13.96 11.03
C LEU A 128 5.48 15.08 11.76
N GLU A 129 5.54 14.99 13.09
CA GLU A 129 6.25 15.93 13.96
C GLU A 129 7.26 15.19 14.85
N PRO A 130 8.44 15.79 15.14
CA PRO A 130 9.40 15.21 16.08
C PRO A 130 8.79 15.08 17.47
N SER A 131 8.94 13.92 18.10
CA SER A 131 8.41 13.65 19.43
C SER A 131 9.49 13.14 20.39
N VAL A 132 9.25 13.33 21.68
CA VAL A 132 10.08 12.78 22.76
C VAL A 132 9.65 11.34 23.03
N GLY A 133 10.46 10.37 22.59
CA GLY A 133 10.19 8.94 22.86
C GLY A 133 10.62 8.52 24.27
N SER A 134 11.72 9.10 24.77
CA SER A 134 12.24 8.85 26.13
C SER A 134 13.06 10.01 26.62
N VAL A 135 13.13 10.19 27.94
CA VAL A 135 13.97 11.22 28.59
C VAL A 135 15.03 10.52 29.44
N GLN A 136 16.28 10.93 29.26
CA GLN A 136 17.41 10.38 30.01
C GLN A 136 17.53 11.07 31.39
N LEU A 137 17.67 10.29 32.44
CA LEU A 137 17.90 10.80 33.80
C LEU A 137 19.17 11.67 33.88
N GLY A 138 19.10 12.78 34.62
CA GLY A 138 20.18 13.75 34.77
C GLY A 138 20.47 14.56 33.50
N SER A 139 19.55 14.57 32.53
CA SER A 139 19.69 15.28 31.26
C SER A 139 19.14 16.71 31.32
N PRO A 140 19.57 17.60 30.39
CA PRO A 140 18.93 18.90 30.22
C PRO A 140 17.42 18.81 29.97
N ALA A 141 16.95 17.78 29.27
CA ALA A 141 15.53 17.53 29.01
C ALA A 141 14.75 17.27 30.30
N GLU A 142 15.27 16.41 31.19
CA GLU A 142 14.65 16.14 32.47
C GLU A 142 14.61 17.42 33.35
N ALA A 143 15.72 18.16 33.42
CA ALA A 143 15.78 19.43 34.16
C ALA A 143 14.79 20.48 33.62
N ALA A 144 14.48 20.45 32.32
CA ALA A 144 13.51 21.32 31.68
C ALA A 144 12.05 20.81 31.81
N GLY A 145 11.84 19.61 32.41
CA GLY A 145 10.53 19.02 32.59
C GLY A 145 9.90 18.49 31.30
N LEU A 146 10.73 17.96 30.38
CA LEU A 146 10.25 17.23 29.20
C LEU A 146 9.82 15.81 29.60
N HIS A 147 8.77 15.32 28.99
CA HIS A 147 8.23 13.98 29.19
C HIS A 147 8.13 13.21 27.87
N ALA A 148 8.11 11.89 27.98
CA ALA A 148 7.82 11.04 26.82
C ALA A 148 6.40 11.35 26.30
N GLY A 149 6.25 11.45 24.99
CA GLY A 149 5.03 11.86 24.31
C GLY A 149 4.95 13.36 23.98
N ASP A 150 5.82 14.20 24.55
CA ASP A 150 5.88 15.62 24.18
C ASP A 150 6.30 15.78 22.71
N ILE A 151 5.71 16.72 21.98
CA ILE A 151 6.06 17.07 20.60
C ILE A 151 7.05 18.24 20.62
N LEU A 152 8.16 18.10 19.92
CA LEU A 152 9.17 19.15 19.75
C LEU A 152 8.77 20.03 18.54
N VAL A 153 8.01 21.09 18.80
CA VAL A 153 7.44 21.97 17.75
C VAL A 153 8.52 22.78 17.05
N SER A 154 9.44 23.39 17.81
CA SER A 154 10.57 24.13 17.23
C SER A 154 11.74 24.26 18.18
N VAL A 155 12.93 24.46 17.58
CA VAL A 155 14.17 24.83 18.27
C VAL A 155 14.62 26.18 17.70
N ASN A 156 14.80 27.19 18.55
CA ASN A 156 15.15 28.56 18.16
C ASN A 156 14.24 29.12 17.05
N GLY A 157 12.96 28.82 17.09
CA GLY A 157 11.97 29.25 16.10
C GLY A 157 11.93 28.45 14.78
N SER A 158 12.81 27.44 14.61
CA SER A 158 12.79 26.56 13.44
C SER A 158 12.06 25.24 13.80
N GLY A 159 10.95 24.99 13.14
CA GLY A 159 10.19 23.74 13.27
C GLY A 159 10.51 22.79 12.11
N HIS A 160 10.31 21.51 12.34
CA HIS A 160 10.49 20.46 11.33
C HIS A 160 9.24 19.57 11.30
N THR A 161 8.53 19.62 10.19
CA THR A 161 7.35 18.80 9.94
C THR A 161 7.40 18.22 8.55
N SER A 162 6.78 17.08 8.32
CA SER A 162 6.56 16.54 6.99
C SER A 162 5.15 15.96 6.86
N GLN A 163 4.59 16.00 5.65
CA GLN A 163 3.30 15.37 5.37
C GLN A 163 3.48 13.86 5.30
N LEU A 164 2.63 13.08 5.98
CA LEU A 164 2.69 11.62 5.95
C LEU A 164 2.55 11.07 4.52
N LEU A 165 1.73 11.71 3.66
CA LEU A 165 1.55 11.32 2.26
C LEU A 165 2.71 11.77 1.35
N ASP A 166 3.71 12.46 1.88
CA ASP A 166 4.94 12.78 1.16
C ASP A 166 5.93 11.62 1.29
N PHE A 167 5.58 10.49 0.69
CA PHE A 167 6.40 9.29 0.70
C PHE A 167 7.83 9.58 0.21
N GLY A 168 8.82 9.22 1.02
CA GLY A 168 10.23 9.51 0.77
C GLY A 168 10.71 10.89 1.27
N ALA A 169 9.84 11.70 1.89
CA ALA A 169 10.30 12.86 2.65
C ALA A 169 11.18 12.42 3.83
N PRO A 170 12.21 13.22 4.19
CA PRO A 170 13.03 12.89 5.34
C PRO A 170 12.20 12.91 6.63
N ASP A 171 12.52 11.98 7.53
CA ASP A 171 11.94 11.95 8.87
C ASP A 171 12.25 13.28 9.57
N PRO A 172 11.23 14.04 10.03
CA PRO A 172 11.42 15.34 10.67
C PRO A 172 12.23 15.27 11.98
N SER A 173 12.37 14.10 12.58
CA SER A 173 13.25 13.89 13.74
C SER A 173 14.72 14.06 13.41
N THR A 174 15.14 13.78 12.18
CA THR A 174 16.54 13.88 11.72
C THR A 174 17.03 15.32 11.70
N PRO A 175 16.42 16.29 10.97
CA PRO A 175 16.85 17.68 11.00
C PRO A 175 16.69 18.31 12.38
N MET A 176 15.71 17.90 13.19
CA MET A 176 15.57 18.34 14.58
C MET A 176 16.78 17.91 15.42
N ARG A 177 17.20 16.65 15.31
CA ARG A 177 18.38 16.13 15.99
C ARG A 177 19.65 16.87 15.55
N ASP A 178 19.82 17.10 14.27
CA ASP A 178 21.00 17.80 13.72
C ASP A 178 21.05 19.25 14.22
N GLN A 179 19.92 19.92 14.34
CA GLN A 179 19.81 21.27 14.90
C GLN A 179 20.17 21.30 16.39
N LEU A 180 19.73 20.31 17.17
CA LEU A 180 20.13 20.17 18.59
C LEU A 180 21.63 19.94 18.71
N LEU A 181 22.22 19.11 17.87
CA LEU A 181 23.68 18.84 17.86
C LEU A 181 24.48 20.07 17.45
N ALA A 182 24.02 20.85 16.49
CA ALA A 182 24.69 22.10 16.06
C ALA A 182 24.72 23.18 17.14
N ASN A 183 23.82 23.09 18.13
CA ASN A 183 23.72 24.03 19.25
C ASN A 183 24.21 23.45 20.59
N GLN A 184 24.97 22.35 20.57
CA GLN A 184 25.55 21.78 21.80
C GLN A 184 26.35 22.79 22.60
N GLY A 185 26.23 22.78 23.94
CA GLY A 185 26.84 23.71 24.86
C GLY A 185 26.22 25.12 24.90
N LYS A 186 25.14 25.35 24.11
CA LYS A 186 24.40 26.63 24.09
C LYS A 186 23.02 26.47 24.69
N THR A 187 22.46 27.59 25.15
CA THR A 187 21.03 27.65 25.50
C THR A 187 20.21 27.82 24.22
N VAL A 188 19.21 26.98 24.08
CA VAL A 188 18.22 27.03 22.98
C VAL A 188 16.84 27.24 23.53
N THR A 189 16.01 27.94 22.77
CA THR A 189 14.58 28.08 23.07
C THR A 189 13.83 26.97 22.36
N LEU A 190 13.21 26.06 23.15
CA LEU A 190 12.35 24.99 22.65
C LEU A 190 10.89 25.38 22.78
N VAL A 191 10.10 25.21 21.72
CA VAL A 191 8.64 25.19 21.82
C VAL A 191 8.21 23.74 21.83
N VAL A 192 7.49 23.36 22.87
CA VAL A 192 7.08 21.98 23.12
C VAL A 192 5.58 21.95 23.32
N ARG A 193 4.89 21.00 22.70
CA ARG A 193 3.47 20.71 22.90
C ARG A 193 3.35 19.44 23.72
N ASP A 194 2.68 19.52 24.86
CA ASP A 194 2.45 18.33 25.71
C ASP A 194 1.34 17.42 25.12
N THR A 195 1.15 16.26 25.75
CA THR A 195 0.11 15.29 25.37
C THR A 195 -1.33 15.80 25.54
N SER A 196 -1.54 16.93 26.26
CA SER A 196 -2.81 17.62 26.40
C SER A 196 -3.03 18.68 25.31
N GLY A 197 -2.04 18.90 24.44
CA GLY A 197 -2.07 19.90 23.35
C GLY A 197 -1.65 21.31 23.77
N HIS A 198 -1.19 21.53 25.01
CA HIS A 198 -0.72 22.83 25.45
C HIS A 198 0.72 23.08 25.01
N GLU A 199 0.96 24.22 24.39
CA GLU A 199 2.31 24.65 24.01
C GLU A 199 2.96 25.42 25.14
N ARG A 200 4.23 25.13 25.39
CA ARG A 200 5.09 25.79 26.34
C ARG A 200 6.45 26.10 25.73
N THR A 201 7.02 27.25 26.10
CA THR A 201 8.35 27.64 25.67
C THR A 201 9.34 27.40 26.79
N LEU A 202 10.45 26.74 26.51
CA LEU A 202 11.45 26.36 27.47
C LEU A 202 12.84 26.81 26.98
N ASP A 203 13.61 27.47 27.85
CA ASP A 203 15.02 27.73 27.57
C ASP A 203 15.88 26.62 28.19
N VAL A 204 16.56 25.86 27.34
CA VAL A 204 17.30 24.67 27.74
C VAL A 204 18.77 24.79 27.32
N THR A 205 19.68 24.69 28.28
CA THR A 205 21.11 24.64 27.98
C THR A 205 21.51 23.22 27.59
N LEU A 206 21.84 23.03 26.33
CA LEU A 206 22.25 21.74 25.80
C LEU A 206 23.63 21.34 26.34
N ARG A 207 23.80 20.07 26.68
CA ARG A 207 25.13 19.58 27.06
C ARG A 207 25.97 19.29 25.82
N VAL A 208 27.30 19.30 25.98
CA VAL A 208 28.22 18.74 24.99
C VAL A 208 28.18 17.21 25.18
N PRO A 209 27.73 16.44 24.15
CA PRO A 209 27.61 15.00 24.27
C PRO A 209 28.95 14.31 24.59
N THR A 210 28.91 13.33 25.50
CA THR A 210 30.04 12.43 25.76
C THR A 210 29.62 11.00 25.53
N GLY A 211 30.33 10.26 24.69
CA GLY A 211 29.94 8.88 24.31
C GLY A 211 28.61 8.84 23.55
N ASN A 212 27.69 7.98 23.99
CA ASN A 212 26.39 7.76 23.36
C ASN A 212 25.27 8.70 23.85
N GLN A 213 25.62 9.83 24.48
CA GLN A 213 24.62 10.76 25.03
C GLN A 213 24.20 11.79 23.97
N GLY A 214 22.89 12.11 23.91
CA GLY A 214 22.40 13.21 23.09
C GLY A 214 22.56 14.58 23.75
N ALA A 215 22.63 15.68 22.99
CA ALA A 215 22.80 17.03 23.51
C ALA A 215 21.64 17.47 24.45
N LEU A 216 20.42 17.14 24.11
CA LEU A 216 19.22 17.39 24.93
C LEU A 216 18.98 16.24 25.94
N GLY A 217 19.39 15.02 25.59
CA GLY A 217 19.17 13.82 26.42
C GLY A 217 17.79 13.22 26.27
N VAL A 218 17.23 13.28 25.06
CA VAL A 218 15.98 12.59 24.68
C VAL A 218 16.24 11.56 23.59
N GLY A 219 15.48 10.50 23.58
CA GLY A 219 15.26 9.70 22.38
C GLY A 219 14.23 10.42 21.51
N VAL A 220 14.66 10.95 20.37
CA VAL A 220 13.73 11.62 19.42
C VAL A 220 13.11 10.58 18.54
N GLY A 221 11.77 10.55 18.52
CA GLY A 221 10.93 9.78 17.64
C GLY A 221 10.09 10.70 16.75
N THR A 222 9.12 10.11 16.08
CA THR A 222 8.16 10.82 15.22
C THR A 222 6.74 10.47 15.66
N ALA A 223 5.88 11.47 15.79
CA ALA A 223 4.47 11.31 16.08
C ALA A 223 3.63 11.74 14.88
N ILE A 224 2.48 11.12 14.69
CA ILE A 224 1.47 11.54 13.72
C ILE A 224 0.52 12.49 14.42
N VAL A 225 0.42 13.72 13.92
CA VAL A 225 -0.48 14.75 14.41
C VAL A 225 -1.53 15.05 13.34
N TYR A 226 -2.79 15.16 13.73
CA TYR A 226 -3.88 15.51 12.83
C TYR A 226 -4.08 17.01 12.82
N THR A 227 -4.15 17.58 11.62
CA THR A 227 -4.41 19.00 11.41
C THR A 227 -5.64 19.18 10.55
N PRO A 228 -6.35 20.36 10.60
CA PRO A 228 -7.48 20.60 9.72
C PRO A 228 -7.06 20.50 8.25
N GLY A 229 -7.74 19.62 7.48
CA GLY A 229 -7.48 19.46 6.06
C GLY A 229 -8.24 20.48 5.20
N ASP A 230 -7.56 20.98 4.17
CA ASP A 230 -8.18 21.77 3.10
C ASP A 230 -8.39 20.88 1.86
N PRO A 231 -9.61 20.79 1.29
CA PRO A 231 -9.89 19.88 0.18
C PRO A 231 -9.06 20.15 -1.09
N VAL A 232 -8.66 21.41 -1.35
CA VAL A 232 -7.83 21.73 -2.52
C VAL A 232 -6.41 21.19 -2.34
N ASN A 233 -5.81 21.45 -1.16
CA ASN A 233 -4.49 20.90 -0.82
C ASN A 233 -4.52 19.38 -0.73
N ALA A 234 -5.58 18.80 -0.16
CA ALA A 234 -5.79 17.37 -0.07
C ALA A 234 -5.82 16.69 -1.45
N ALA A 235 -6.45 17.30 -2.45
CA ALA A 235 -6.45 16.78 -3.81
C ALA A 235 -5.03 16.77 -4.41
N GLY A 236 -4.25 17.81 -4.20
CA GLY A 236 -2.84 17.88 -4.60
C GLY A 236 -1.98 16.80 -3.90
N GLN A 237 -2.15 16.64 -2.58
CA GLN A 237 -1.47 15.62 -1.79
C GLN A 237 -1.87 14.21 -2.24
N ALA A 238 -3.14 13.94 -2.53
CA ALA A 238 -3.61 12.65 -2.99
C ALA A 238 -2.96 12.22 -4.31
N VAL A 239 -2.95 13.12 -5.29
CA VAL A 239 -2.32 12.83 -6.59
C VAL A 239 -0.81 12.65 -6.42
N SER A 240 -0.12 13.60 -5.78
CA SER A 240 1.34 13.50 -5.57
C SER A 240 1.74 12.31 -4.73
N GLY A 241 1.01 12.00 -3.66
CA GLY A 241 1.23 10.84 -2.80
C GLY A 241 1.04 9.52 -3.55
N THR A 242 -0.01 9.41 -4.37
CA THR A 242 -0.20 8.21 -5.21
C THR A 242 0.97 8.01 -6.19
N TRP A 243 1.44 9.07 -6.86
CA TRP A 243 2.60 8.98 -7.76
C TRP A 243 3.89 8.59 -7.02
N LYS A 244 4.14 9.16 -5.84
CA LYS A 244 5.29 8.78 -5.01
C LYS A 244 5.21 7.34 -4.54
N ALA A 245 4.02 6.89 -4.10
CA ALA A 245 3.80 5.49 -3.73
C ALA A 245 4.10 4.54 -4.90
N LEU A 246 3.60 4.84 -6.12
CA LEU A 246 3.93 4.07 -7.32
C LEU A 246 5.44 4.04 -7.60
N GLY A 247 6.13 5.17 -7.44
CA GLY A 247 7.59 5.24 -7.58
C GLY A 247 8.33 4.33 -6.59
N LEU A 248 7.93 4.34 -5.32
CA LEU A 248 8.51 3.46 -4.29
C LEU A 248 8.22 1.98 -4.57
N ILE A 249 7.01 1.64 -5.03
CA ILE A 249 6.66 0.26 -5.41
C ILE A 249 7.53 -0.20 -6.58
N LEU A 250 7.78 0.66 -7.58
CA LEU A 250 8.68 0.33 -8.71
C LEU A 250 10.12 0.08 -8.24
N VAL A 251 10.64 0.91 -7.33
CA VAL A 251 11.97 0.70 -6.73
C VAL A 251 12.00 -0.63 -5.99
N ALA A 252 11.01 -0.89 -5.13
CA ALA A 252 10.91 -2.14 -4.38
C ALA A 252 10.85 -3.38 -5.30
N LEU A 253 10.10 -3.31 -6.41
CA LEU A 253 10.09 -4.39 -7.41
C LEU A 253 11.46 -4.57 -8.08
N GLY A 254 12.19 -3.49 -8.35
CA GLY A 254 13.56 -3.54 -8.84
C GLY A 254 14.50 -4.21 -7.84
N ASP A 255 14.40 -3.87 -6.57
CA ASP A 255 15.19 -4.44 -5.48
C ASP A 255 14.89 -5.95 -5.31
N VAL A 256 13.61 -6.35 -5.41
CA VAL A 256 13.21 -7.77 -5.42
C VAL A 256 13.87 -8.51 -6.58
N GLY A 257 13.81 -7.96 -7.79
CA GLY A 257 14.45 -8.56 -8.97
C GLY A 257 15.96 -8.72 -8.79
N HIS A 258 16.62 -7.68 -8.25
CA HIS A 258 18.04 -7.73 -7.93
C HIS A 258 18.36 -8.78 -6.85
N GLN A 259 17.56 -8.84 -5.79
CA GLN A 259 17.72 -9.81 -4.69
C GLN A 259 17.58 -11.26 -5.18
N ILE A 260 16.56 -11.54 -5.99
CA ILE A 260 16.38 -12.87 -6.59
C ILE A 260 17.58 -13.27 -7.44
N ALA A 261 18.14 -12.32 -8.20
CA ALA A 261 19.27 -12.58 -9.07
C ALA A 261 20.60 -12.77 -8.32
N THR A 262 20.80 -12.08 -7.20
CA THR A 262 22.08 -12.05 -6.48
C THR A 262 22.09 -12.93 -5.24
N ASN A 263 21.01 -12.98 -4.48
CA ASN A 263 20.94 -13.73 -3.22
C ASN A 263 19.48 -14.21 -2.92
N PRO A 264 18.97 -15.22 -3.62
CA PRO A 264 17.59 -15.71 -3.47
C PRO A 264 17.30 -16.38 -2.12
N THR A 265 18.33 -16.60 -1.30
CA THR A 265 18.19 -17.23 0.04
C THR A 265 17.88 -16.23 1.15
N GLN A 266 17.84 -14.94 0.84
CA GLN A 266 17.49 -13.87 1.79
C GLN A 266 16.22 -13.14 1.33
N ALA A 267 15.42 -12.74 2.32
CA ALA A 267 14.24 -11.92 2.04
C ALA A 267 14.64 -10.52 1.55
N PRO A 268 13.99 -9.98 0.51
CA PRO A 268 14.20 -8.60 0.11
C PRO A 268 13.75 -7.68 1.25
N PRO A 269 14.59 -6.66 1.60
CA PRO A 269 14.21 -5.70 2.63
C PRO A 269 13.01 -4.87 2.19
N GLY A 270 12.11 -4.54 3.12
CA GLY A 270 10.98 -3.64 2.87
C GLY A 270 9.86 -4.22 1.99
N VAL A 271 9.92 -5.50 1.63
CA VAL A 271 8.87 -6.18 0.86
C VAL A 271 8.16 -7.19 1.74
N ALA A 272 6.83 -7.12 1.74
CA ALA A 272 5.94 -8.04 2.44
C ALA A 272 5.09 -8.81 1.44
N GLY A 273 4.97 -10.11 1.63
CA GLY A 273 3.98 -10.95 0.96
C GLY A 273 2.64 -10.94 1.70
N PRO A 274 1.71 -11.82 1.31
CA PRO A 274 0.38 -11.86 1.92
C PRO A 274 0.38 -12.04 3.44
N VAL A 275 1.34 -12.81 3.98
CA VAL A 275 1.48 -13.04 5.43
C VAL A 275 1.99 -11.79 6.13
N GLY A 276 3.01 -11.13 5.58
CA GLY A 276 3.55 -9.89 6.14
C GLY A 276 2.56 -8.73 6.08
N ILE A 277 1.75 -8.64 5.01
CA ILE A 277 0.67 -7.63 4.91
C ILE A 277 -0.40 -7.91 5.98
N ALA A 278 -0.76 -9.17 6.22
CA ALA A 278 -1.71 -9.53 7.27
C ALA A 278 -1.15 -9.20 8.68
N GLU A 279 0.15 -9.42 8.90
CA GLU A 279 0.83 -9.02 10.13
C GLU A 279 0.78 -7.51 10.34
N GLU A 280 1.07 -6.72 9.30
CA GLU A 280 0.99 -5.26 9.36
C GLU A 280 -0.42 -4.78 9.69
N VAL A 281 -1.47 -5.34 9.05
CA VAL A 281 -2.87 -5.07 9.37
C VAL A 281 -3.15 -5.37 10.85
N GLY A 282 -2.68 -6.51 11.36
CA GLY A 282 -2.86 -6.89 12.75
C GLY A 282 -2.21 -5.91 13.74
N ASN A 283 -1.04 -5.39 13.40
CA ASN A 283 -0.32 -4.39 14.20
C ASN A 283 -0.99 -3.01 14.14
N VAL A 284 -1.37 -2.57 12.95
CA VAL A 284 -1.99 -1.26 12.73
C VAL A 284 -3.35 -1.13 13.42
N VAL A 285 -4.17 -2.18 13.40
CA VAL A 285 -5.54 -2.12 13.92
C VAL A 285 -5.62 -1.84 15.43
N THR A 286 -4.54 -2.08 16.16
CA THR A 286 -4.46 -1.83 17.63
C THR A 286 -3.91 -0.46 17.97
N GLN A 287 -3.48 0.32 16.99
CA GLN A 287 -2.95 1.67 17.22
C GLN A 287 -4.09 2.69 17.29
N ASP A 288 -3.90 3.77 18.03
CA ASP A 288 -4.90 4.85 18.15
C ASP A 288 -5.22 5.49 16.79
N ASN A 289 -4.25 5.55 15.90
CA ASN A 289 -4.40 6.03 14.51
C ASN A 289 -4.72 4.90 13.51
N GLY A 290 -5.08 3.71 13.99
CA GLY A 290 -5.34 2.50 13.19
C GLY A 290 -6.31 2.72 12.02
N PRO A 291 -7.49 3.32 12.19
CA PRO A 291 -8.43 3.53 11.09
C PRO A 291 -7.85 4.35 9.93
N MET A 292 -7.07 5.41 10.22
CA MET A 292 -6.41 6.22 9.20
C MET A 292 -5.31 5.41 8.50
N LEU A 293 -4.48 4.69 9.25
CA LEU A 293 -3.41 3.85 8.69
C LEU A 293 -3.95 2.69 7.85
N LEU A 294 -5.10 2.10 8.21
CA LEU A 294 -5.76 1.08 7.40
C LEU A 294 -6.28 1.67 6.07
N LEU A 295 -6.83 2.90 6.07
CA LEU A 295 -7.20 3.59 4.84
C LEU A 295 -5.98 3.89 3.96
N LEU A 296 -4.89 4.33 4.57
CA LEU A 296 -3.62 4.56 3.87
C LEU A 296 -3.05 3.28 3.28
N LEU A 297 -3.06 2.19 4.05
CA LEU A 297 -2.66 0.87 3.58
C LEU A 297 -3.53 0.40 2.41
N ALA A 298 -4.85 0.57 2.50
CA ALA A 298 -5.77 0.26 1.40
C ALA A 298 -5.45 1.09 0.14
N ALA A 299 -5.11 2.37 0.29
CA ALA A 299 -4.71 3.22 -0.83
C ALA A 299 -3.41 2.73 -1.49
N VAL A 300 -2.39 2.38 -0.70
CA VAL A 300 -1.12 1.84 -1.19
C VAL A 300 -1.32 0.47 -1.85
N LEU A 301 -2.14 -0.41 -1.26
CA LEU A 301 -2.49 -1.70 -1.85
C LEU A 301 -3.23 -1.54 -3.19
N SER A 302 -4.13 -0.56 -3.29
CA SER A 302 -4.83 -0.25 -4.55
C SER A 302 -3.86 0.25 -5.63
N ALA A 303 -2.92 1.13 -5.27
CA ALA A 303 -1.87 1.59 -6.18
C ALA A 303 -0.96 0.42 -6.62
N ASN A 304 -0.61 -0.47 -5.69
CA ASN A 304 0.18 -1.67 -5.99
C ASN A 304 -0.56 -2.62 -6.95
N LEU A 305 -1.85 -2.89 -6.71
CA LEU A 305 -2.68 -3.70 -7.61
C LEU A 305 -2.76 -3.07 -9.02
N ALA A 306 -2.88 -1.74 -9.11
CA ALA A 306 -2.85 -1.04 -10.39
C ALA A 306 -1.52 -1.24 -11.11
N LEU A 307 -0.40 -1.04 -10.41
CA LEU A 307 0.93 -1.15 -11.00
C LEU A 307 1.27 -2.58 -11.41
N VAL A 308 1.02 -3.55 -10.53
CA VAL A 308 1.32 -4.97 -10.80
C VAL A 308 0.50 -5.47 -11.98
N ASN A 309 -0.82 -5.16 -12.03
CA ASN A 309 -1.67 -5.55 -13.17
C ASN A 309 -1.33 -4.81 -14.47
N PHE A 310 -0.63 -3.69 -14.41
CA PHE A 310 -0.12 -3.00 -15.60
C PHE A 310 1.13 -3.65 -16.19
N LEU A 311 1.87 -4.46 -15.42
CA LEU A 311 3.10 -5.10 -15.89
C LEU A 311 2.81 -6.08 -17.05
N PRO A 312 3.69 -6.13 -18.07
CA PRO A 312 3.54 -7.05 -19.21
C PRO A 312 3.92 -8.49 -18.82
N PHE A 313 3.32 -8.99 -17.76
CA PHE A 313 3.59 -10.30 -17.17
C PHE A 313 2.31 -11.15 -17.12
N PRO A 314 2.19 -12.24 -17.87
CA PRO A 314 1.07 -13.17 -17.76
C PRO A 314 1.07 -13.84 -16.34
N PRO A 315 -0.08 -14.01 -15.72
CA PRO A 315 -1.47 -13.90 -16.20
C PRO A 315 -2.14 -12.54 -15.98
N LEU A 316 -1.38 -11.48 -15.68
CA LEU A 316 -1.91 -10.14 -15.37
C LEU A 316 -2.50 -9.45 -16.61
N ASP A 317 -3.32 -8.42 -16.43
CA ASP A 317 -3.97 -7.71 -17.55
C ASP A 317 -2.98 -7.08 -18.54
N GLY A 318 -1.90 -6.48 -18.02
CA GLY A 318 -0.80 -5.98 -18.85
C GLY A 318 -0.13 -7.08 -19.67
N GLY A 319 -0.02 -8.30 -19.11
CA GLY A 319 0.45 -9.48 -19.82
C GLY A 319 -0.51 -9.91 -20.92
N LYS A 320 -1.83 -9.96 -20.64
CA LYS A 320 -2.86 -10.22 -21.67
C LYS A 320 -2.79 -9.18 -22.78
N ALA A 321 -2.69 -7.89 -22.44
CA ALA A 321 -2.56 -6.81 -23.41
C ALA A 321 -1.30 -6.96 -24.28
N ALA A 322 -0.15 -7.29 -23.69
CA ALA A 322 1.10 -7.52 -24.39
C ALA A 322 0.99 -8.69 -25.39
N VAL A 323 0.41 -9.82 -24.97
CA VAL A 323 0.17 -10.97 -25.86
C VAL A 323 -0.74 -10.60 -27.03
N MET A 324 -1.81 -9.83 -26.80
CA MET A 324 -2.72 -9.37 -27.86
C MET A 324 -2.02 -8.46 -28.87
N ILE A 325 -1.16 -7.56 -28.40
CA ILE A 325 -0.34 -6.69 -29.29
C ILE A 325 0.61 -7.55 -30.13
N VAL A 326 1.30 -8.50 -29.51
CA VAL A 326 2.20 -9.43 -30.22
C VAL A 326 1.44 -10.24 -31.28
N LYS A 327 0.26 -10.78 -30.94
CA LYS A 327 -0.60 -11.49 -31.92
C LYS A 327 -0.99 -10.61 -33.11
N LYS A 328 -1.27 -9.33 -32.85
CA LYS A 328 -1.65 -8.39 -33.92
C LYS A 328 -0.49 -8.09 -34.85
N VAL A 329 0.74 -7.99 -34.31
CA VAL A 329 1.96 -7.67 -35.09
C VAL A 329 2.48 -8.89 -35.88
N PHE A 330 2.54 -10.05 -35.23
CA PHE A 330 3.20 -11.25 -35.81
C PHE A 330 2.22 -12.27 -36.39
N GLY A 331 0.90 -12.04 -36.28
CA GLY A 331 -0.15 -12.90 -36.81
C GLY A 331 -0.54 -14.08 -35.93
N LYS A 332 -1.78 -14.59 -36.15
CA LYS A 332 -2.40 -15.60 -35.24
C LYS A 332 -1.77 -17.01 -35.35
N LYS A 333 -1.17 -17.39 -36.49
CA LYS A 333 -0.80 -18.78 -36.77
C LYS A 333 0.37 -19.38 -35.99
N GLY A 334 1.14 -18.55 -35.24
CA GLY A 334 2.31 -19.04 -34.48
C GLY A 334 2.16 -18.89 -32.95
N VAL A 335 1.09 -18.25 -32.49
CA VAL A 335 1.02 -17.76 -31.09
C VAL A 335 0.06 -18.55 -30.20
N GLY A 336 -0.90 -19.33 -30.76
CA GLY A 336 -1.96 -19.96 -29.93
C GLY A 336 -1.45 -20.98 -28.89
N ALA A 337 -0.60 -21.94 -29.29
CA ALA A 337 -0.02 -22.90 -28.35
C ALA A 337 0.97 -22.24 -27.38
N LEU A 338 1.71 -21.23 -27.89
CA LEU A 338 2.66 -20.45 -27.06
C LEU A 338 1.92 -19.59 -26.04
N GLU A 339 0.73 -19.09 -26.36
CA GLU A 339 -0.11 -18.29 -25.46
C GLU A 339 -0.50 -19.07 -24.21
N THR A 340 -1.12 -20.24 -24.36
CA THR A 340 -1.52 -21.08 -23.22
C THR A 340 -0.32 -21.44 -22.36
N ALA A 341 0.82 -21.82 -22.99
CA ALA A 341 2.05 -22.10 -22.27
C ALA A 341 2.56 -20.86 -21.51
N THR A 342 2.50 -19.67 -22.10
CA THR A 342 2.92 -18.42 -21.47
C THR A 342 2.08 -18.09 -20.22
N TYR A 343 0.76 -18.29 -20.30
CA TYR A 343 -0.11 -18.08 -19.12
C TYR A 343 0.14 -19.11 -18.01
N LEU A 344 0.31 -20.38 -18.36
CA LEU A 344 0.64 -21.44 -17.38
C LEU A 344 1.98 -21.21 -16.69
N VAL A 345 3.01 -20.87 -17.47
CA VAL A 345 4.35 -20.58 -16.93
C VAL A 345 4.30 -19.31 -16.08
N GLY A 346 3.65 -18.25 -16.58
CA GLY A 346 3.51 -17.01 -15.80
C GLY A 346 2.76 -17.23 -14.48
N PHE A 347 1.67 -18.00 -14.51
CA PHE A 347 0.93 -18.35 -13.29
C PHE A 347 1.80 -19.16 -12.31
N ALA A 348 2.54 -20.18 -12.80
CA ALA A 348 3.43 -20.97 -11.97
C ALA A 348 4.54 -20.12 -11.34
N LEU A 349 5.13 -19.19 -12.11
CA LEU A 349 6.14 -18.26 -11.60
C LEU A 349 5.55 -17.31 -10.54
N LEU A 350 4.34 -16.78 -10.77
CA LEU A 350 3.66 -15.92 -9.80
C LEU A 350 3.37 -16.67 -8.50
N MET A 351 2.84 -17.89 -8.57
CA MET A 351 2.58 -18.72 -7.39
C MET A 351 3.86 -19.08 -6.64
N THR A 352 4.94 -19.41 -7.37
CA THR A 352 6.25 -19.68 -6.78
C THR A 352 6.79 -18.42 -6.07
N PHE A 353 6.65 -17.25 -6.68
CA PHE A 353 7.06 -15.99 -6.08
C PHE A 353 6.26 -15.67 -4.80
N ILE A 354 4.92 -15.83 -4.83
CA ILE A 354 4.07 -15.62 -3.64
C ILE A 354 4.46 -16.61 -2.53
N ALA A 355 4.68 -17.88 -2.85
CA ALA A 355 5.10 -18.89 -1.87
C ALA A 355 6.48 -18.55 -1.30
N TRP A 356 7.42 -18.12 -2.13
CA TRP A 356 8.77 -17.74 -1.74
C TRP A 356 8.75 -16.55 -0.76
N ILE A 357 8.03 -15.47 -1.08
CA ILE A 357 7.96 -14.29 -0.20
C ILE A 357 7.21 -14.59 1.10
N SER A 358 6.11 -15.38 1.04
CA SER A 358 5.36 -15.79 2.21
C SER A 358 6.19 -16.68 3.16
N PHE A 359 7.08 -17.51 2.63
CA PHE A 359 8.02 -18.28 3.43
C PHE A 359 8.92 -17.38 4.29
N PHE A 360 9.46 -16.29 3.69
CA PHE A 360 10.27 -15.33 4.44
C PHE A 360 9.46 -14.51 5.44
N ASP A 361 8.21 -14.16 5.12
CA ASP A 361 7.32 -13.50 6.08
C ASP A 361 7.13 -14.37 7.34
N ILE A 362 6.87 -15.66 7.16
CA ILE A 362 6.70 -16.60 8.28
C ILE A 362 7.99 -16.71 9.11
N LEU A 363 9.16 -16.74 8.47
CA LEU A 363 10.43 -16.77 9.18
C LEU A 363 10.65 -15.48 10.01
N ARG A 364 10.32 -14.31 9.45
CA ARG A 364 10.42 -13.02 10.16
C ARG A 364 9.47 -12.97 11.35
N ALA A 365 8.20 -13.35 11.14
CA ALA A 365 7.20 -13.41 12.22
C ALA A 365 7.61 -14.34 13.37
N GLY A 366 8.34 -15.43 13.07
CA GLY A 366 8.88 -16.35 14.08
C GLY A 366 10.07 -15.80 14.87
N THR A 367 10.77 -14.79 14.35
CA THR A 367 11.96 -14.17 15.00
C THR A 367 11.61 -12.87 15.73
N SER A 368 10.52 -12.23 15.39
CA SER A 368 10.01 -10.99 15.98
C SER A 368 8.89 -11.23 17.00
N GLY A 369 8.88 -12.37 17.67
CA GLY A 369 7.81 -12.79 18.61
C GLY A 369 7.22 -11.63 19.42
N PRO A 370 5.93 -11.69 19.81
CA PRO A 370 5.19 -10.62 20.46
C PRO A 370 5.81 -10.16 21.76
#